data_ad5848ed4ff7ee67f1beeca14d4cb25b
#
_entry.id   ad5848ed4ff7ee67f1beeca14d4cb25b
#
_cell.length_a   1.000
_cell.length_b   1.000
_cell.length_c   1.000
_cell.angle_alpha   90.00
_cell.angle_beta   90.00
_cell.angle_gamma   90.00
#
_symmetry.space_group_name_H-M   'P 1'
#
loop_
_entity.id
_entity.type
_entity.pdbx_description
1 polymer ?
#
loop_
_entity_poly.entity_id
_entity_poly.type
_entity_poly.pdbx_seq_one_letter_code
_entity_poly.pdbx_strand_id
1 'polypeptide(L)'
;SKALRLKREILLANPVLDIDKIIVGRYKIGTTARQVNPRALGTQNNNWSNQTSASRGGFNAEIAELSNLRGDIKTRTIFKPNNGSSVPDLKLHWDAERLMFSMVDTDKRWQVFEVKLDGTGLKKLIETPEKDLEFFDATYLPSGKIIAVSNIGYNGVPCVNGNDEVGNMCLYDPKDGSLRRLTFDQDANWAPTVMNNGRIMYTRWEYTDLTHYFSRFVMHMNPDGTEQKSLYGSGSYFPNSTFDAKPLPGHPSQFIGVISGHHGVTRSGRLMLFDPSKSRKSEKGMLQELPFRDRKIEPIVKDRLVDGVWPQFIKPYPLTDKYFLVTAKLDENSLWGIYLIDVYDNLTLIAEFEGEGLICPIPVKKTPIPPVIPDKITPGSKEIGRAHV
;
A
#
# COMPACT_ATOMS: atom_id res chain seq x y z
N SER A 1 -2.20 14.35 29.32
CA SER A 1 -2.55 15.62 29.95
C SER A 1 -3.92 16.11 29.45
N LYS A 2 -4.59 16.99 30.22
CA LYS A 2 -5.87 17.61 29.81
C LYS A 2 -5.76 18.35 28.47
N ALA A 3 -4.62 18.98 28.21
CA ALA A 3 -4.35 19.68 26.95
C ALA A 3 -4.31 18.74 25.73
N LEU A 4 -3.67 17.57 25.86
CA LEU A 4 -3.63 16.57 24.77
C LEU A 4 -5.01 15.99 24.48
N ARG A 5 -5.81 15.76 25.51
CA ARG A 5 -7.19 15.31 25.35
C ARG A 5 -8.03 16.35 24.61
N LEU A 6 -7.96 17.62 25.03
CA LEU A 6 -8.68 18.72 24.39
C LEU A 6 -8.23 18.91 22.94
N LYS A 7 -6.92 18.87 22.68
CA LYS A 7 -6.37 18.91 21.30
C LYS A 7 -6.97 17.78 20.45
N ARG A 8 -6.98 16.55 20.96
CA ARG A 8 -7.57 15.40 20.26
C ARG A 8 -9.07 15.61 19.98
N GLU A 9 -9.85 16.06 20.97
CA GLU A 9 -11.28 16.34 20.81
C GLU A 9 -11.53 17.38 19.71
N ILE A 10 -10.77 18.49 19.69
CA ILE A 10 -10.88 19.54 18.66
C ILE A 10 -10.53 19.00 17.28
N LEU A 11 -9.40 18.30 17.13
CA LEU A 11 -8.95 17.78 15.84
C LEU A 11 -9.93 16.73 15.29
N LEU A 12 -10.47 15.86 16.13
CA LEU A 12 -11.44 14.85 15.71
C LEU A 12 -12.86 15.43 15.49
N ALA A 13 -13.16 16.62 16.00
CA ALA A 13 -14.42 17.32 15.72
C ALA A 13 -14.43 18.01 14.34
N ASN A 14 -13.32 18.01 13.61
CA ASN A 14 -13.24 18.60 12.28
C ASN A 14 -14.28 17.96 11.34
N PRO A 15 -15.21 18.73 10.74
CA PRO A 15 -16.26 18.17 9.86
C PRO A 15 -15.71 17.51 8.58
N VAL A 16 -14.48 17.80 8.17
CA VAL A 16 -13.80 17.08 7.09
C VAL A 16 -13.57 15.62 7.44
N LEU A 17 -13.52 15.30 8.75
CA LEU A 17 -13.43 13.94 9.27
C LEU A 17 -14.81 13.33 9.47
N ASP A 18 -15.67 13.40 8.46
CA ASP A 18 -16.98 12.73 8.42
C ASP A 18 -16.79 11.20 8.30
N ILE A 19 -16.17 10.63 9.35
CA ILE A 19 -15.82 9.21 9.45
C ILE A 19 -16.21 8.74 10.86
N ASP A 20 -17.11 7.78 10.94
CA ASP A 20 -17.46 7.11 12.21
C ASP A 20 -16.79 5.76 12.39
N LYS A 21 -16.35 5.16 11.28
CA LYS A 21 -15.81 3.81 11.23
C LYS A 21 -14.59 3.73 10.33
N ILE A 22 -13.61 2.94 10.76
CA ILE A 22 -12.47 2.53 9.93
C ILE A 22 -12.31 1.01 9.95
N ILE A 23 -11.79 0.46 8.87
CA ILE A 23 -11.32 -0.92 8.80
C ILE A 23 -9.81 -0.91 8.99
N VAL A 24 -9.31 -1.92 9.70
CA VAL A 24 -7.88 -2.14 9.94
C VAL A 24 -7.54 -3.62 9.89
N GLY A 25 -6.30 -3.93 9.54
CA GLY A 25 -5.66 -5.19 9.93
C GLY A 25 -5.23 -5.07 11.39
N ARG A 26 -5.64 -6.01 12.23
CA ARG A 26 -5.34 -6.05 13.66
C ARG A 26 -4.55 -7.30 14.00
N TYR A 27 -3.43 -7.14 14.68
CA TYR A 27 -2.48 -8.21 14.98
C TYR A 27 -2.26 -8.29 16.49
N LYS A 28 -2.63 -9.42 17.10
CA LYS A 28 -2.38 -9.68 18.52
C LYS A 28 -0.98 -10.28 18.68
N ILE A 29 -0.06 -9.50 19.24
CA ILE A 29 1.38 -9.81 19.32
C ILE A 29 1.78 -10.18 20.76
N GLY A 30 1.13 -9.59 21.76
CA GLY A 30 1.45 -9.79 23.16
C GLY A 30 2.48 -8.79 23.70
N THR A 31 3.22 -9.18 24.71
CA THR A 31 4.11 -8.30 25.49
C THR A 31 5.24 -7.66 24.66
N THR A 32 5.58 -8.20 23.50
CA THR A 32 6.63 -7.68 22.62
C THR A 32 6.13 -6.68 21.58
N ALA A 33 4.84 -6.32 21.60
CA ALA A 33 4.23 -5.47 20.57
C ALA A 33 4.92 -4.11 20.40
N ARG A 34 5.55 -3.60 21.46
CA ARG A 34 6.31 -2.34 21.41
C ARG A 34 7.67 -2.46 20.71
N GLN A 35 8.26 -3.65 20.63
CA GLN A 35 9.58 -3.88 20.05
C GLN A 35 9.53 -4.37 18.60
N VAL A 36 8.34 -4.66 18.05
CA VAL A 36 8.25 -5.23 16.72
C VAL A 36 8.39 -4.19 15.60
N ASN A 37 8.92 -4.64 14.49
CA ASN A 37 8.92 -3.92 13.23
C ASN A 37 7.66 -4.28 12.39
N PRO A 38 7.39 -3.63 11.25
CA PRO A 38 6.21 -3.90 10.43
C PRO A 38 6.06 -5.34 9.92
N ARG A 39 7.13 -6.13 9.91
CA ARG A 39 7.05 -7.55 9.53
C ARG A 39 6.09 -8.35 10.42
N ALA A 40 6.02 -8.01 11.71
CA ALA A 40 5.05 -8.62 12.62
C ALA A 40 3.59 -8.27 12.31
N LEU A 41 3.36 -7.29 11.44
CA LEU A 41 2.06 -6.91 10.90
C LEU A 41 1.84 -7.48 9.49
N GLY A 42 2.57 -8.52 9.11
CA GLY A 42 2.41 -9.20 7.83
C GLY A 42 2.95 -8.46 6.61
N THR A 43 3.71 -7.37 6.80
CA THR A 43 4.37 -6.70 5.67
C THR A 43 5.58 -7.52 5.19
N GLN A 44 6.11 -7.15 4.03
CA GLN A 44 7.27 -7.83 3.45
C GLN A 44 8.50 -7.69 4.34
N ASN A 45 9.36 -8.71 4.29
CA ASN A 45 10.56 -8.81 5.12
C ASN A 45 11.57 -7.71 4.84
N ASN A 46 11.66 -7.31 3.59
CA ASN A 46 12.61 -6.34 3.08
C ASN A 46 11.95 -5.47 2.02
N ASN A 47 12.66 -4.46 1.58
CA ASN A 47 12.22 -3.58 0.51
C ASN A 47 12.52 -4.13 -0.90
N TRP A 48 13.04 -5.34 -1.06
CA TRP A 48 13.15 -6.06 -2.33
C TRP A 48 12.25 -7.29 -2.43
N SER A 49 11.78 -7.83 -1.30
CA SER A 49 10.88 -8.99 -1.27
C SER A 49 9.42 -8.60 -1.53
N ASN A 50 8.61 -9.61 -1.73
CA ASN A 50 7.15 -9.50 -1.83
C ASN A 50 6.48 -10.57 -0.95
N GLN A 51 5.17 -10.77 -1.09
CA GLN A 51 4.44 -11.73 -0.27
C GLN A 51 4.89 -13.18 -0.45
N THR A 52 5.46 -13.55 -1.60
CA THR A 52 5.96 -14.93 -1.82
C THR A 52 7.04 -15.32 -0.82
N SER A 53 7.80 -14.34 -0.33
CA SER A 53 8.86 -14.50 0.68
C SER A 53 8.36 -14.28 2.12
N ALA A 54 7.11 -13.84 2.29
CA ALA A 54 6.56 -13.59 3.62
C ALA A 54 6.18 -14.90 4.33
N SER A 55 6.15 -14.86 5.67
CA SER A 55 5.67 -15.98 6.46
C SER A 55 4.24 -16.36 6.08
N ARG A 56 4.02 -17.65 5.84
CA ARG A 56 2.71 -18.17 5.42
C ARG A 56 1.79 -18.49 6.60
N GLY A 57 2.21 -18.18 7.81
CA GLY A 57 1.43 -18.43 9.02
C GLY A 57 2.14 -17.89 10.26
N GLY A 58 1.59 -18.18 11.44
CA GLY A 58 2.13 -17.74 12.73
C GLY A 58 1.60 -16.39 13.19
N PHE A 59 0.64 -15.81 12.45
CA PHE A 59 -0.01 -14.55 12.84
C PHE A 59 -1.32 -14.80 13.60
N ASN A 60 -1.58 -14.00 14.61
CA ASN A 60 -2.90 -13.88 15.20
C ASN A 60 -3.53 -12.58 14.67
N ALA A 61 -3.89 -12.62 13.39
CA ALA A 61 -4.37 -11.49 12.63
C ALA A 61 -5.87 -11.57 12.39
N GLU A 62 -6.51 -10.42 12.27
CA GLU A 62 -7.90 -10.27 11.84
C GLU A 62 -8.11 -8.98 11.07
N ILE A 63 -9.15 -8.93 10.26
CA ILE A 63 -9.71 -7.70 9.71
C ILE A 63 -10.77 -7.23 10.67
N ALA A 64 -10.61 -6.03 11.22
CA ALA A 64 -11.52 -5.46 12.21
C ALA A 64 -12.10 -4.12 11.77
N GLU A 65 -13.35 -3.87 12.15
CA GLU A 65 -13.98 -2.55 12.13
C GLU A 65 -13.77 -1.88 13.48
N LEU A 66 -13.24 -0.67 13.48
CA LEU A 66 -13.19 0.21 14.64
C LEU A 66 -14.27 1.27 14.49
N SER A 67 -15.08 1.48 15.51
CA SER A 67 -16.17 2.46 15.52
C SER A 67 -16.12 3.32 16.78
N ASN A 68 -16.93 4.40 16.81
CA ASN A 68 -16.91 5.39 17.87
C ASN A 68 -15.53 6.06 18.05
N LEU A 69 -14.92 6.48 16.93
CA LEU A 69 -13.54 6.97 16.87
C LEU A 69 -13.27 8.21 17.73
N ARG A 70 -14.33 8.95 18.11
CA ARG A 70 -14.25 10.16 18.97
C ARG A 70 -14.35 9.85 20.45
N GLY A 71 -14.84 8.67 20.82
CA GLY A 71 -15.06 8.23 22.19
C GLY A 71 -14.30 6.94 22.54
N ASP A 72 -14.95 6.06 23.28
CA ASP A 72 -14.44 4.73 23.58
C ASP A 72 -14.58 3.83 22.33
N ILE A 73 -13.46 3.48 21.74
CA ILE A 73 -13.42 2.72 20.49
C ILE A 73 -14.02 1.33 20.72
N LYS A 74 -14.98 0.98 19.85
CA LYS A 74 -15.53 -0.36 19.77
C LYS A 74 -14.89 -1.12 18.62
N THR A 75 -14.61 -2.39 18.82
CA THR A 75 -14.02 -3.27 17.81
C THR A 75 -15.00 -4.37 17.42
N ARG A 76 -15.09 -4.67 16.14
CA ARG A 76 -15.86 -5.80 15.59
C ARG A 76 -15.00 -6.54 14.58
N THR A 77 -14.81 -7.82 14.76
CA THR A 77 -14.12 -8.66 13.77
C THR A 77 -15.02 -8.80 12.54
N ILE A 78 -14.49 -8.45 11.36
CA ILE A 78 -15.10 -8.72 10.06
C ILE A 78 -14.70 -10.11 9.58
N PHE A 79 -13.40 -10.40 9.62
CA PHE A 79 -12.86 -11.68 9.17
C PHE A 79 -11.59 -12.04 9.95
N LYS A 80 -11.41 -13.31 10.23
CA LYS A 80 -10.20 -13.85 10.85
C LYS A 80 -9.74 -15.10 10.11
N PRO A 81 -8.51 -15.12 9.55
CA PRO A 81 -7.94 -16.33 8.96
C PRO A 81 -7.86 -17.46 10.00
N ASN A 82 -8.28 -18.65 9.64
CA ASN A 82 -8.23 -19.83 10.52
C ASN A 82 -6.89 -20.57 10.46
N ASN A 83 -6.04 -20.24 9.51
CA ASN A 83 -4.73 -20.88 9.24
C ASN A 83 -3.53 -20.07 9.75
N GLY A 84 -3.77 -18.98 10.49
CA GLY A 84 -2.72 -18.11 11.00
C GLY A 84 -2.06 -17.23 9.94
N SER A 85 -2.69 -17.04 8.78
CA SER A 85 -2.22 -16.09 7.77
C SER A 85 -2.31 -14.66 8.26
N SER A 86 -1.43 -13.78 7.75
CA SER A 86 -1.59 -12.33 7.87
C SER A 86 -2.62 -11.80 6.84
N VAL A 87 -3.02 -10.52 7.01
CA VAL A 87 -3.92 -9.77 6.12
C VAL A 87 -3.29 -8.40 5.81
N PRO A 88 -2.21 -8.36 5.04
CA PRO A 88 -1.31 -7.20 4.97
C PRO A 88 -1.78 -6.05 4.07
N ASP A 89 -2.72 -6.31 3.15
CA ASP A 89 -3.16 -5.40 2.10
C ASP A 89 -4.69 -5.39 2.01
N LEU A 90 -5.29 -4.34 2.51
CA LEU A 90 -6.73 -4.18 2.52
C LEU A 90 -7.14 -3.14 1.47
N LYS A 91 -8.20 -3.41 0.71
CA LYS A 91 -8.78 -2.49 -0.27
C LYS A 91 -10.30 -2.52 -0.15
N LEU A 92 -10.90 -1.43 0.29
CA LEU A 92 -12.35 -1.28 0.30
C LEU A 92 -12.83 -0.96 -1.12
N HIS A 93 -13.89 -1.63 -1.56
CA HIS A 93 -14.55 -1.29 -2.81
C HIS A 93 -15.26 0.08 -2.68
N TRP A 94 -15.45 0.80 -3.78
CA TRP A 94 -16.05 2.15 -3.79
C TRP A 94 -17.47 2.21 -3.22
N ASP A 95 -18.22 1.08 -3.25
CA ASP A 95 -19.55 0.97 -2.63
C ASP A 95 -19.52 0.92 -1.10
N ALA A 96 -18.34 0.72 -0.51
CA ALA A 96 -18.14 0.52 0.92
C ALA A 96 -18.92 -0.68 1.51
N GLU A 97 -19.15 -1.74 0.72
CA GLU A 97 -19.89 -2.93 1.14
C GLU A 97 -19.01 -4.18 1.21
N ARG A 98 -17.86 -4.19 0.52
CA ARG A 98 -16.96 -5.34 0.40
C ARG A 98 -15.51 -4.93 0.39
N LEU A 99 -14.69 -5.83 0.88
CA LEU A 99 -13.27 -5.65 1.11
C LEU A 99 -12.46 -6.74 0.39
N MET A 100 -11.45 -6.34 -0.38
CA MET A 100 -10.44 -7.21 -0.98
C MET A 100 -9.21 -7.25 -0.09
N PHE A 101 -8.58 -8.40 0.02
CA PHE A 101 -7.35 -8.60 0.78
C PHE A 101 -6.59 -9.83 0.32
N SER A 102 -5.32 -9.92 0.67
CA SER A 102 -4.51 -11.10 0.43
C SER A 102 -4.38 -11.94 1.71
N MET A 103 -4.44 -13.24 1.56
CA MET A 103 -4.09 -14.21 2.61
C MET A 103 -3.59 -15.51 1.99
N VAL A 104 -2.95 -16.34 2.79
CA VAL A 104 -2.54 -17.70 2.40
C VAL A 104 -3.76 -18.61 2.37
N ASP A 105 -3.94 -19.36 1.29
CA ASP A 105 -5.02 -20.33 1.14
C ASP A 105 -4.69 -21.70 1.77
N THR A 106 -5.53 -22.69 1.52
CA THR A 106 -5.37 -24.08 2.01
C THR A 106 -4.14 -24.78 1.41
N ASP A 107 -3.73 -24.39 0.21
CA ASP A 107 -2.59 -24.94 -0.50
C ASP A 107 -1.26 -24.23 -0.12
N LYS A 108 -1.30 -23.40 0.92
CA LYS A 108 -0.16 -22.61 1.38
C LYS A 108 0.34 -21.58 0.34
N ARG A 109 -0.56 -21.06 -0.52
CA ARG A 109 -0.28 -20.05 -1.53
C ARG A 109 -0.95 -18.73 -1.16
N TRP A 110 -0.28 -17.62 -1.44
CA TRP A 110 -0.88 -16.30 -1.34
C TRP A 110 -1.94 -16.12 -2.43
N GLN A 111 -3.15 -15.77 -2.02
CA GLN A 111 -4.28 -15.58 -2.91
C GLN A 111 -5.08 -14.34 -2.51
N VAL A 112 -5.82 -13.78 -3.48
CA VAL A 112 -6.67 -12.61 -3.27
C VAL A 112 -8.09 -13.07 -2.96
N PHE A 113 -8.63 -12.52 -1.87
CA PHE A 113 -9.98 -12.83 -1.39
C PHE A 113 -10.83 -11.56 -1.29
N GLU A 114 -12.13 -11.75 -1.28
CA GLU A 114 -13.13 -10.73 -0.99
C GLU A 114 -14.05 -11.21 0.12
N VAL A 115 -14.44 -10.29 1.00
CA VAL A 115 -15.43 -10.51 2.04
C VAL A 115 -16.35 -9.28 2.14
N LYS A 116 -17.63 -9.47 2.46
CA LYS A 116 -18.52 -8.36 2.77
C LYS A 116 -18.20 -7.79 4.15
N LEU A 117 -18.52 -6.52 4.38
CA LEU A 117 -18.26 -5.86 5.67
C LEU A 117 -19.04 -6.46 6.84
N ASP A 118 -20.13 -7.20 6.57
CA ASP A 118 -20.86 -7.96 7.59
C ASP A 118 -20.15 -9.27 8.00
N GLY A 119 -19.05 -9.62 7.32
CA GLY A 119 -18.26 -10.84 7.55
C GLY A 119 -18.70 -12.04 6.72
N THR A 120 -19.72 -11.89 5.87
CA THR A 120 -20.24 -12.98 5.01
C THR A 120 -19.62 -12.97 3.61
N GLY A 121 -19.84 -14.01 2.84
CA GLY A 121 -19.52 -14.06 1.42
C GLY A 121 -18.03 -14.10 1.11
N LEU A 122 -17.20 -14.69 2.00
CA LEU A 122 -15.79 -14.94 1.69
C LEU A 122 -15.66 -15.73 0.40
N LYS A 123 -14.89 -15.22 -0.55
CA LYS A 123 -14.58 -15.91 -1.81
C LYS A 123 -13.18 -15.57 -2.29
N LYS A 124 -12.52 -16.52 -2.93
CA LYS A 124 -11.32 -16.30 -3.73
C LYS A 124 -11.69 -15.54 -4.99
N LEU A 125 -10.91 -14.55 -5.41
CA LEU A 125 -11.27 -13.68 -6.52
C LEU A 125 -10.60 -14.08 -7.84
N ILE A 126 -9.39 -14.63 -7.79
CA ILE A 126 -8.62 -15.00 -8.98
C ILE A 126 -8.54 -16.51 -9.04
N GLU A 127 -9.11 -17.08 -10.09
CA GLU A 127 -9.05 -18.50 -10.37
C GLU A 127 -8.21 -18.74 -11.62
N THR A 128 -7.29 -19.70 -11.56
CA THR A 128 -6.40 -20.07 -12.66
C THR A 128 -6.15 -21.58 -12.64
N PRO A 129 -5.93 -22.23 -13.79
CA PRO A 129 -5.52 -23.62 -13.85
C PRO A 129 -4.09 -23.86 -13.31
N GLU A 130 -3.23 -22.84 -13.35
CA GLU A 130 -1.86 -22.90 -12.81
C GLU A 130 -1.87 -22.82 -11.28
N LYS A 131 -1.60 -23.95 -10.64
CA LYS A 131 -1.69 -24.07 -9.17
C LYS A 131 -0.52 -23.45 -8.41
N ASP A 132 0.57 -23.13 -9.05
CA ASP A 132 1.79 -22.57 -8.48
C ASP A 132 1.82 -21.03 -8.57
N LEU A 133 0.81 -20.41 -9.19
CA LEU A 133 0.68 -18.95 -9.18
C LEU A 133 0.17 -18.44 -7.84
N GLU A 134 0.82 -17.38 -7.38
CA GLU A 134 0.43 -16.62 -6.21
C GLU A 134 -0.06 -15.24 -6.63
N PHE A 135 -1.08 -14.75 -5.93
CA PHE A 135 -1.68 -13.43 -6.17
C PHE A 135 -1.81 -12.65 -4.85
N PHE A 136 -1.36 -11.41 -4.86
CA PHE A 136 -1.38 -10.56 -3.69
C PHE A 136 -1.39 -9.08 -4.08
N ASP A 137 -1.53 -8.18 -3.10
CA ASP A 137 -1.49 -6.71 -3.27
C ASP A 137 -2.34 -6.25 -4.45
N ALA A 138 -3.61 -6.68 -4.45
CA ALA A 138 -4.53 -6.45 -5.55
C ALA A 138 -5.33 -5.15 -5.40
N THR A 139 -5.92 -4.68 -6.49
CA THR A 139 -6.84 -3.53 -6.51
C THR A 139 -7.99 -3.76 -7.46
N TYR A 140 -9.19 -3.29 -7.07
CA TYR A 140 -10.33 -3.21 -7.96
C TYR A 140 -10.08 -2.22 -9.08
N LEU A 141 -10.64 -2.48 -10.25
CA LEU A 141 -10.69 -1.53 -11.36
C LEU A 141 -12.12 -1.01 -11.57
N PRO A 142 -12.27 0.24 -12.05
CA PRO A 142 -13.60 0.79 -12.40
C PRO A 142 -14.35 -0.05 -13.42
N SER A 143 -13.65 -0.82 -14.26
CA SER A 143 -14.22 -1.74 -15.26
C SER A 143 -14.81 -3.04 -14.65
N GLY A 144 -14.59 -3.30 -13.36
CA GLY A 144 -14.90 -4.56 -12.70
C GLY A 144 -13.81 -5.63 -12.81
N LYS A 145 -12.73 -5.36 -13.55
CA LYS A 145 -11.53 -6.20 -13.58
C LYS A 145 -10.69 -6.00 -12.32
N ILE A 146 -9.65 -6.81 -12.14
CA ILE A 146 -8.74 -6.78 -10.99
C ILE A 146 -7.31 -6.72 -11.50
N ILE A 147 -6.48 -5.83 -10.94
CA ILE A 147 -5.03 -5.92 -11.04
C ILE A 147 -4.50 -6.52 -9.75
N ALA A 148 -3.60 -7.50 -9.87
CA ALA A 148 -2.89 -8.10 -8.75
C ALA A 148 -1.40 -8.19 -9.05
N VAL A 149 -0.58 -8.28 -8.02
CA VAL A 149 0.82 -8.69 -8.14
C VAL A 149 0.88 -10.22 -8.07
N SER A 150 1.74 -10.81 -8.90
CA SER A 150 1.86 -12.27 -9.02
C SER A 150 3.31 -12.66 -9.37
N ASN A 151 3.68 -13.88 -9.02
CA ASN A 151 4.91 -14.53 -9.50
C ASN A 151 4.79 -15.08 -10.94
N ILE A 152 3.80 -14.63 -11.71
CA ILE A 152 3.45 -15.08 -13.07
C ILE A 152 4.62 -15.06 -14.08
N GLY A 153 5.69 -14.32 -13.76
CA GLY A 153 6.92 -14.32 -14.55
C GLY A 153 7.82 -15.52 -14.32
N TYR A 154 7.64 -16.25 -13.22
CA TYR A 154 8.51 -17.35 -12.76
C TYR A 154 10.00 -16.95 -12.66
N ASN A 155 10.26 -15.69 -12.36
CA ASN A 155 11.61 -15.16 -12.25
C ASN A 155 12.00 -15.03 -10.78
N GLY A 156 13.23 -15.41 -10.45
CA GLY A 156 13.82 -15.11 -9.14
C GLY A 156 14.47 -13.73 -9.11
N VAL A 157 14.47 -13.09 -7.94
CA VAL A 157 15.13 -11.80 -7.71
C VAL A 157 16.65 -11.98 -7.79
N PRO A 158 17.37 -11.33 -8.72
CA PRO A 158 18.80 -11.59 -8.97
C PRO A 158 19.70 -11.30 -7.76
N CYS A 159 19.44 -10.22 -7.03
CA CYS A 159 20.33 -9.78 -5.93
C CYS A 159 20.28 -10.70 -4.70
N VAL A 160 19.35 -11.64 -4.64
CA VAL A 160 19.24 -12.67 -3.59
C VAL A 160 19.33 -14.08 -4.16
N ASN A 161 20.04 -14.25 -5.28
CA ASN A 161 20.29 -15.53 -5.94
C ASN A 161 19.00 -16.31 -6.30
N GLY A 162 17.92 -15.58 -6.61
CA GLY A 162 16.65 -16.20 -6.97
C GLY A 162 15.83 -16.75 -5.79
N ASN A 163 16.22 -16.50 -4.55
CA ASN A 163 15.50 -17.01 -3.38
C ASN A 163 14.14 -16.33 -3.17
N ASP A 164 13.99 -15.08 -3.63
CA ASP A 164 12.71 -14.37 -3.65
C ASP A 164 12.18 -14.34 -5.10
N GLU A 165 10.89 -14.51 -5.28
CA GLU A 165 10.28 -14.44 -6.61
C GLU A 165 9.96 -13.00 -7.00
N VAL A 166 10.11 -12.68 -8.28
CA VAL A 166 9.77 -11.35 -8.82
C VAL A 166 8.25 -11.18 -8.89
N GLY A 167 7.74 -10.11 -8.28
CA GLY A 167 6.34 -9.72 -8.39
C GLY A 167 6.07 -8.92 -9.66
N ASN A 168 5.29 -9.48 -10.58
CA ASN A 168 4.80 -8.76 -11.76
C ASN A 168 3.29 -8.51 -11.64
N MET A 169 2.82 -7.42 -12.25
CA MET A 169 1.40 -7.15 -12.28
C MET A 169 0.70 -7.98 -13.36
N CYS A 170 -0.49 -8.45 -13.02
CA CYS A 170 -1.41 -9.11 -13.94
C CYS A 170 -2.80 -8.48 -13.86
N LEU A 171 -3.53 -8.58 -14.97
CA LEU A 171 -4.93 -8.20 -15.11
C LEU A 171 -5.78 -9.47 -15.17
N TYR A 172 -6.77 -9.55 -14.29
CA TYR A 172 -7.76 -10.62 -14.28
C TYR A 172 -9.15 -10.07 -14.59
N ASP A 173 -9.84 -10.71 -15.51
CA ASP A 173 -11.25 -10.40 -15.79
C ASP A 173 -12.14 -11.49 -15.18
N PRO A 174 -12.90 -11.19 -14.12
CA PRO A 174 -13.77 -12.19 -13.49
C PRO A 174 -14.97 -12.60 -14.35
N LYS A 175 -15.24 -11.93 -15.49
CA LYS A 175 -16.35 -12.28 -16.38
C LYS A 175 -16.06 -13.51 -17.24
N ASP A 176 -14.82 -13.65 -17.67
CA ASP A 176 -14.41 -14.76 -18.57
C ASP A 176 -13.23 -15.56 -18.00
N GLY A 177 -12.71 -15.20 -16.82
CA GLY A 177 -11.57 -15.86 -16.18
C GLY A 177 -10.23 -15.58 -16.87
N SER A 178 -10.15 -14.64 -17.81
CA SER A 178 -8.91 -14.32 -18.50
C SER A 178 -7.89 -13.69 -17.58
N LEU A 179 -6.64 -14.18 -17.63
CA LEU A 179 -5.49 -13.67 -16.90
C LEU A 179 -4.41 -13.22 -17.88
N ARG A 180 -3.92 -12.00 -17.72
CA ARG A 180 -2.88 -11.44 -18.58
C ARG A 180 -1.82 -10.70 -17.78
N ARG A 181 -0.54 -11.00 -18.01
CA ARG A 181 0.59 -10.28 -17.45
C ARG A 181 0.68 -8.88 -18.05
N LEU A 182 0.90 -7.86 -17.21
CA LEU A 182 0.96 -6.45 -17.58
C LEU A 182 2.38 -5.88 -17.56
N THR A 183 3.22 -6.35 -16.63
CA THR A 183 4.60 -5.88 -16.47
C THR A 183 5.57 -7.02 -16.72
N PHE A 184 6.67 -6.71 -17.43
CA PHE A 184 7.66 -7.68 -17.89
C PHE A 184 9.06 -7.33 -17.40
N ASP A 185 9.13 -6.56 -16.32
CA ASP A 185 10.38 -6.10 -15.74
C ASP A 185 11.15 -7.25 -15.11
N GLN A 186 12.47 -7.11 -15.10
CA GLN A 186 13.38 -8.05 -14.45
C GLN A 186 13.15 -8.09 -12.94
N ASP A 187 12.78 -6.94 -12.36
CA ASP A 187 12.54 -6.76 -10.94
C ASP A 187 11.07 -6.49 -10.64
N ALA A 188 10.75 -6.41 -9.36
CA ALA A 188 9.39 -6.42 -8.90
C ALA A 188 8.64 -5.09 -9.08
N ASN A 189 7.33 -5.22 -9.25
CA ASN A 189 6.34 -4.14 -9.23
C ASN A 189 5.37 -4.37 -8.07
N TRP A 190 5.01 -3.31 -7.33
CA TRP A 190 4.22 -3.41 -6.11
C TRP A 190 3.19 -2.29 -5.98
N ALA A 191 2.24 -2.50 -5.07
CA ALA A 191 1.29 -1.52 -4.55
C ALA A 191 0.45 -0.83 -5.63
N PRO A 192 -0.22 -1.57 -6.54
CA PRO A 192 -1.10 -0.95 -7.52
C PRO A 192 -2.22 -0.16 -6.84
N THR A 193 -2.47 1.04 -7.35
CA THR A 193 -3.51 1.94 -6.86
C THR A 193 -4.14 2.69 -8.02
N VAL A 194 -5.47 2.75 -8.06
CA VAL A 194 -6.18 3.51 -9.10
C VAL A 194 -6.06 5.00 -8.81
N MET A 195 -5.63 5.75 -9.80
CA MET A 195 -5.54 7.22 -9.75
C MET A 195 -6.89 7.87 -10.07
N ASN A 196 -7.04 9.16 -9.73
CA ASN A 196 -8.26 9.92 -10.00
C ASN A 196 -8.66 9.94 -11.49
N ASN A 197 -7.71 9.79 -12.39
CA ASN A 197 -7.92 9.73 -13.84
C ASN A 197 -8.10 8.30 -14.39
N GLY A 198 -8.23 7.30 -13.52
CA GLY A 198 -8.42 5.90 -13.89
C GLY A 198 -7.13 5.14 -14.25
N ARG A 199 -5.97 5.80 -14.33
CA ARG A 199 -4.67 5.13 -14.52
C ARG A 199 -4.25 4.38 -13.24
N ILE A 200 -3.27 3.51 -13.36
CA ILE A 200 -2.73 2.72 -12.25
C ILE A 200 -1.36 3.28 -11.84
N MET A 201 -1.27 3.76 -10.61
CA MET A 201 -0.01 4.11 -9.96
C MET A 201 0.58 2.89 -9.27
N TYR A 202 1.89 2.71 -9.32
CA TYR A 202 2.57 1.58 -8.69
C TYR A 202 4.04 1.88 -8.40
N THR A 203 4.66 1.15 -7.50
CA THR A 203 6.11 1.18 -7.25
C THR A 203 6.78 0.17 -8.15
N ARG A 204 7.83 0.58 -8.87
CA ARG A 204 8.70 -0.26 -9.67
C ARG A 204 10.10 -0.26 -9.09
N TRP A 205 10.69 -1.42 -8.92
CA TRP A 205 12.10 -1.57 -8.65
C TRP A 205 12.86 -1.83 -9.94
N GLU A 206 13.97 -1.14 -10.15
CA GLU A 206 14.91 -1.40 -11.24
C GLU A 206 16.29 -1.71 -10.66
N TYR A 207 16.77 -2.90 -10.95
CA TYR A 207 18.13 -3.32 -10.67
C TYR A 207 18.99 -3.02 -11.90
N THR A 208 19.52 -1.79 -11.96
CA THR A 208 20.30 -1.31 -13.11
C THR A 208 21.76 -1.12 -12.77
N ASP A 209 22.61 -0.99 -13.77
CA ASP A 209 24.06 -0.78 -13.62
C ASP A 209 24.44 0.48 -12.84
N LEU A 210 23.54 1.49 -12.81
CA LEU A 210 23.87 2.78 -12.23
C LEU A 210 23.85 2.79 -10.71
N THR A 211 23.09 1.98 -10.04
CA THR A 211 22.99 1.82 -8.59
C THR A 211 21.63 1.22 -8.22
N HIS A 212 21.56 -0.05 -8.32
CA HIS A 212 20.36 -0.88 -8.17
C HIS A 212 19.51 -0.58 -6.91
N TYR A 213 20.11 -0.15 -5.83
CA TYR A 213 19.38 0.09 -4.59
C TYR A 213 18.70 1.45 -4.49
N PHE A 214 18.92 2.36 -5.44
CA PHE A 214 18.30 3.69 -5.45
C PHE A 214 17.08 3.81 -6.37
N SER A 215 16.63 2.73 -6.94
CA SER A 215 15.67 2.78 -8.05
C SER A 215 14.34 2.10 -7.71
N ARG A 216 13.74 2.46 -6.56
CA ARG A 216 12.35 2.10 -6.25
C ARG A 216 11.49 3.35 -6.36
N PHE A 217 10.98 3.58 -7.55
CA PHE A 217 10.29 4.80 -7.91
C PHE A 217 8.83 4.56 -8.29
N VAL A 218 8.08 5.64 -8.43
CA VAL A 218 6.65 5.58 -8.73
C VAL A 218 6.43 5.66 -10.23
N MET A 219 5.72 4.66 -10.77
CA MET A 219 5.28 4.55 -12.14
C MET A 219 3.77 4.74 -12.24
N HIS A 220 3.29 4.95 -13.46
CA HIS A 220 1.88 4.81 -13.79
C HIS A 220 1.68 4.21 -15.19
N MET A 221 0.53 3.56 -15.39
CA MET A 221 0.15 2.93 -16.66
C MET A 221 -1.37 2.98 -16.87
N ASN A 222 -1.83 2.68 -18.08
CA ASN A 222 -3.23 2.36 -18.28
C ASN A 222 -3.58 1.02 -17.63
N PRO A 223 -4.85 0.76 -17.25
CA PRO A 223 -5.25 -0.51 -16.63
C PRO A 223 -4.94 -1.76 -17.46
N ASP A 224 -4.81 -1.61 -18.77
CA ASP A 224 -4.45 -2.67 -19.72
C ASP A 224 -2.93 -2.92 -19.84
N GLY A 225 -2.10 -2.18 -19.06
CA GLY A 225 -0.64 -2.28 -19.07
C GLY A 225 0.05 -1.43 -20.15
N THR A 226 -0.70 -0.71 -20.99
CA THR A 226 -0.12 0.19 -21.97
C THR A 226 0.33 1.53 -21.37
N GLU A 227 1.16 2.27 -22.10
CA GLU A 227 1.65 3.61 -21.72
C GLU A 227 2.27 3.66 -20.30
N GLN A 228 3.12 2.70 -19.99
CA GLN A 228 3.90 2.71 -18.77
C GLN A 228 4.86 3.90 -18.78
N LYS A 229 4.78 4.74 -17.75
CA LYS A 229 5.57 5.97 -17.66
C LYS A 229 6.01 6.19 -16.21
N SER A 230 7.20 6.78 -16.03
CA SER A 230 7.61 7.25 -14.72
C SER A 230 6.72 8.39 -14.25
N LEU A 231 6.24 8.30 -13.02
CA LEU A 231 5.53 9.39 -12.35
C LEU A 231 6.49 10.20 -11.50
N TYR A 232 7.35 9.54 -10.68
CA TYR A 232 8.31 10.21 -9.82
C TYR A 232 9.51 9.32 -9.49
N GLY A 233 10.71 9.91 -9.45
CA GLY A 233 11.93 9.29 -8.95
C GLY A 233 12.85 8.69 -10.01
N SER A 234 12.39 8.49 -11.23
CA SER A 234 13.22 7.98 -12.33
C SER A 234 14.32 8.99 -12.70
N GLY A 235 15.53 8.49 -12.85
CA GLY A 235 16.70 9.32 -13.18
C GLY A 235 17.17 10.22 -12.04
N SER A 236 16.87 9.87 -10.79
CA SER A 236 17.42 10.49 -9.59
C SER A 236 17.69 9.45 -8.50
N TYR A 237 18.73 9.66 -7.68
CA TYR A 237 19.07 8.74 -6.60
C TYR A 237 18.20 8.91 -5.35
N PHE A 238 17.61 10.08 -5.19
CA PHE A 238 16.66 10.37 -4.12
C PHE A 238 15.25 10.58 -4.70
N PRO A 239 14.21 10.03 -4.08
CA PRO A 239 14.22 9.16 -2.91
C PRO A 239 14.72 7.76 -3.21
N ASN A 240 15.39 7.12 -2.24
CA ASN A 240 15.94 5.76 -2.38
C ASN A 240 14.85 4.73 -2.72
N SER A 241 13.72 4.84 -2.02
CA SER A 241 12.56 3.97 -2.21
C SER A 241 11.30 4.74 -1.86
N THR A 242 10.26 4.60 -2.69
CA THR A 242 8.94 5.17 -2.43
C THR A 242 7.91 4.04 -2.43
N PHE A 243 7.24 3.85 -1.30
CA PHE A 243 6.24 2.81 -1.11
C PHE A 243 4.87 3.39 -0.76
N ASP A 244 3.83 2.57 -0.93
CA ASP A 244 2.44 2.85 -0.55
C ASP A 244 1.92 4.19 -1.09
N ALA A 245 2.33 4.55 -2.31
CA ALA A 245 1.90 5.79 -2.95
C ALA A 245 0.39 5.81 -3.20
N LYS A 246 -0.27 6.92 -2.82
CA LYS A 246 -1.72 7.13 -2.96
C LYS A 246 -2.01 8.50 -3.55
N PRO A 247 -2.83 8.61 -4.62
CA PRO A 247 -3.23 9.89 -5.17
C PRO A 247 -4.05 10.69 -4.15
N LEU A 248 -3.87 12.00 -4.12
CA LEU A 248 -4.70 12.85 -3.27
C LEU A 248 -6.09 13.05 -3.88
N PRO A 249 -7.17 12.89 -3.09
CA PRO A 249 -8.53 13.08 -3.58
C PRO A 249 -8.73 14.44 -4.24
N GLY A 250 -9.31 14.46 -5.44
CA GLY A 250 -9.60 15.69 -6.18
C GLY A 250 -8.38 16.41 -6.76
N HIS A 251 -7.16 15.90 -6.58
CA HIS A 251 -5.95 16.53 -7.12
C HIS A 251 -5.45 15.81 -8.38
N PRO A 252 -5.07 16.54 -9.46
CA PRO A 252 -4.70 15.91 -10.73
C PRO A 252 -3.35 15.19 -10.70
N SER A 253 -2.38 15.64 -9.87
CA SER A 253 -1.01 15.14 -9.89
C SER A 253 -0.45 14.73 -8.53
N GLN A 254 -0.91 15.34 -7.43
CA GLN A 254 -0.31 15.14 -6.12
C GLN A 254 -0.62 13.76 -5.55
N PHE A 255 0.33 13.23 -4.79
CA PHE A 255 0.19 11.99 -4.07
C PHE A 255 0.95 12.02 -2.74
N ILE A 256 0.58 11.14 -1.82
CA ILE A 256 1.30 10.85 -0.58
C ILE A 256 2.01 9.51 -0.72
N GLY A 257 3.20 9.36 -0.13
CA GLY A 257 3.94 8.11 -0.13
C GLY A 257 4.92 8.02 1.03
N VAL A 258 5.47 6.83 1.24
CA VAL A 258 6.46 6.56 2.29
C VAL A 258 7.83 6.43 1.66
N ILE A 259 8.77 7.29 2.08
CA ILE A 259 10.18 7.16 1.71
C ILE A 259 10.86 6.22 2.69
N SER A 260 11.56 5.21 2.17
CA SER A 260 12.31 4.23 2.93
C SER A 260 13.75 4.10 2.42
N GLY A 261 14.57 3.34 3.15
CA GLY A 261 15.92 2.96 2.72
C GLY A 261 15.91 1.74 1.80
N HIS A 262 17.10 1.19 1.55
CA HIS A 262 17.28 0.01 0.70
C HIS A 262 17.42 -1.27 1.51
N HIS A 263 18.43 -1.40 2.34
CA HIS A 263 18.69 -2.60 3.14
C HIS A 263 18.17 -2.47 4.58
N GLY A 264 17.70 -3.58 5.13
CA GLY A 264 17.42 -3.73 6.56
C GLY A 264 16.10 -3.12 7.03
N VAL A 265 15.30 -2.53 6.16
CA VAL A 265 14.06 -1.86 6.50
C VAL A 265 12.84 -2.50 5.85
N THR A 266 11.78 -2.64 6.60
CA THR A 266 10.52 -3.24 6.18
C THR A 266 9.57 -2.17 5.69
N ARG A 267 9.83 -1.53 4.57
CA ARG A 267 8.99 -0.53 3.87
C ARG A 267 8.35 0.56 4.74
N SER A 268 8.74 0.69 6.01
CA SER A 268 8.38 1.81 6.86
C SER A 268 9.33 2.97 6.65
N GLY A 269 8.92 4.18 6.97
CA GLY A 269 9.81 5.32 6.85
C GLY A 269 9.13 6.66 6.99
N ARG A 270 9.62 7.64 6.26
CA ARG A 270 9.21 9.05 6.30
C ARG A 270 8.00 9.26 5.42
N LEU A 271 6.99 9.96 5.92
CA LEU A 271 5.77 10.26 5.17
C LEU A 271 5.94 11.55 4.38
N MET A 272 5.68 11.50 3.08
CA MET A 272 6.01 12.59 2.16
C MET A 272 4.87 12.92 1.21
N LEU A 273 4.64 14.21 0.97
CA LEU A 273 3.77 14.72 -0.08
C LEU A 273 4.57 15.07 -1.32
N PHE A 274 4.05 14.66 -2.48
CA PHE A 274 4.69 14.83 -3.79
C PHE A 274 3.80 15.58 -4.77
N ASP A 275 4.41 16.37 -5.62
CA ASP A 275 3.78 17.01 -6.78
C ASP A 275 4.62 16.85 -8.04
N PRO A 276 4.35 15.83 -8.87
CA PRO A 276 5.06 15.63 -10.13
C PRO A 276 4.92 16.77 -11.14
N SER A 277 3.94 17.66 -10.98
CA SER A 277 3.80 18.84 -11.84
C SER A 277 4.89 19.88 -11.60
N LYS A 278 5.46 19.93 -10.39
CA LYS A 278 6.60 20.81 -10.05
C LYS A 278 7.91 20.22 -10.52
N SER A 279 8.13 18.95 -10.22
CA SER A 279 9.29 18.18 -10.67
C SER A 279 9.02 16.69 -10.42
N ARG A 280 9.65 15.84 -11.23
CA ARG A 280 9.60 14.38 -11.09
C ARG A 280 10.90 13.80 -10.50
N LYS A 281 11.81 14.64 -10.04
CA LYS A 281 13.17 14.24 -9.64
C LYS A 281 13.57 14.79 -8.29
N SER A 282 14.23 13.94 -7.51
CA SER A 282 14.84 14.28 -6.23
C SER A 282 13.85 14.98 -5.28
N GLU A 283 14.30 15.94 -4.48
CA GLU A 283 13.47 16.72 -3.55
C GLU A 283 12.59 17.79 -4.22
N LYS A 284 12.87 18.12 -5.49
CA LYS A 284 12.28 19.29 -6.19
C LYS A 284 10.77 19.19 -6.42
N GLY A 285 10.23 17.99 -6.45
CA GLY A 285 8.79 17.75 -6.53
C GLY A 285 8.18 17.32 -5.21
N MET A 286 8.92 17.34 -4.12
CA MET A 286 8.40 17.07 -2.79
C MET A 286 7.88 18.35 -2.15
N LEU A 287 6.66 18.30 -1.62
CA LEU A 287 6.00 19.46 -1.05
C LEU A 287 6.31 19.61 0.43
N GLN A 288 6.26 18.50 1.16
CA GLN A 288 6.36 18.49 2.62
C GLN A 288 6.64 17.09 3.14
N GLU A 289 7.50 16.99 4.16
CA GLU A 289 7.59 15.85 5.04
C GLU A 289 6.57 16.00 6.19
N LEU A 290 5.78 14.98 6.45
CA LEU A 290 4.79 14.99 7.53
C LEU A 290 5.31 14.20 8.76
N PRO A 291 5.20 14.75 9.98
CA PRO A 291 4.64 16.05 10.41
C PRO A 291 5.71 17.15 10.58
N PHE A 292 6.45 17.49 9.57
CA PHE A 292 7.58 18.44 9.67
C PHE A 292 7.51 19.49 8.57
N ARG A 293 6.46 20.32 8.62
CA ARG A 293 6.13 21.29 7.59
C ARG A 293 7.28 22.25 7.22
N ASP A 294 8.01 22.74 8.22
CA ASP A 294 9.08 23.71 8.02
C ASP A 294 10.47 23.05 7.85
N ARG A 295 10.51 21.71 7.87
CA ARG A 295 11.77 21.00 7.65
C ARG A 295 12.15 21.04 6.18
N LYS A 296 13.39 21.50 5.92
CA LYS A 296 13.98 21.39 4.58
C LYS A 296 14.15 19.92 4.21
N ILE A 297 13.63 19.53 3.05
CA ILE A 297 13.84 18.20 2.51
C ILE A 297 15.23 18.14 1.90
N GLU A 298 16.10 17.33 2.49
CA GLU A 298 17.45 17.12 1.99
C GLU A 298 17.52 15.80 1.20
N PRO A 299 18.10 15.80 -0.01
CA PRO A 299 18.20 14.61 -0.86
C PRO A 299 19.31 13.68 -0.39
N ILE A 300 19.19 13.16 0.82
CA ILE A 300 20.16 12.24 1.41
C ILE A 300 20.00 10.87 0.80
N VAL A 301 21.04 10.38 0.13
CA VAL A 301 21.13 9.04 -0.42
C VAL A 301 21.90 8.16 0.56
N LYS A 302 21.18 7.29 1.23
CA LYS A 302 21.74 6.42 2.27
C LYS A 302 21.01 5.09 2.29
N ASP A 303 21.75 4.01 2.41
CA ASP A 303 21.21 2.65 2.40
C ASP A 303 20.17 2.43 3.52
N ARG A 304 20.56 2.68 4.75
CA ARG A 304 19.70 2.58 5.94
C ARG A 304 19.10 3.95 6.31
N LEU A 305 18.44 4.58 5.35
CA LEU A 305 17.96 5.97 5.43
C LEU A 305 17.06 6.25 6.64
N VAL A 306 16.25 5.28 7.04
CA VAL A 306 15.22 5.45 8.07
C VAL A 306 15.50 4.69 9.37
N ASP A 307 16.67 4.05 9.49
CA ASP A 307 17.05 3.36 10.71
C ASP A 307 17.22 4.36 11.86
N GLY A 308 16.51 4.13 12.96
CA GLY A 308 16.50 5.02 14.11
C GLY A 308 15.87 6.39 13.86
N VAL A 309 15.21 6.59 12.71
CA VAL A 309 14.47 7.82 12.40
C VAL A 309 13.01 7.63 12.78
N TRP A 310 12.48 8.54 13.57
CA TRP A 310 11.11 8.50 14.09
C TRP A 310 10.38 9.83 13.86
N PRO A 311 9.04 9.83 13.74
CA PRO A 311 8.16 8.66 13.65
C PRO A 311 8.35 7.89 12.33
N GLN A 312 7.98 6.60 12.32
CA GLN A 312 7.91 5.79 11.11
C GLN A 312 6.46 5.54 10.71
N PHE A 313 6.20 5.53 9.41
CA PHE A 313 4.89 5.44 8.81
C PHE A 313 4.81 4.29 7.81
N ILE A 314 3.63 3.69 7.69
CA ILE A 314 3.25 2.74 6.62
C ILE A 314 1.78 2.94 6.24
N LYS A 315 1.40 2.53 5.02
CA LYS A 315 0.00 2.44 4.57
C LYS A 315 -0.81 3.73 4.79
N PRO A 316 -0.39 4.89 4.28
CA PRO A 316 -1.18 6.10 4.36
C PRO A 316 -2.48 5.97 3.55
N TYR A 317 -3.54 6.60 4.06
CA TYR A 317 -4.82 6.74 3.37
C TYR A 317 -5.23 8.22 3.35
N PRO A 318 -5.20 8.89 2.19
CA PRO A 318 -5.60 10.29 2.07
C PRO A 318 -7.12 10.43 2.20
N LEU A 319 -7.57 11.24 3.15
CA LEU A 319 -8.97 11.63 3.32
C LEU A 319 -9.31 12.82 2.43
N THR A 320 -8.36 13.74 2.36
CA THR A 320 -8.37 14.94 1.49
C THR A 320 -6.94 15.21 1.03
N ASP A 321 -6.71 16.37 0.43
CA ASP A 321 -5.38 16.90 0.13
C ASP A 321 -4.59 17.35 1.38
N LYS A 322 -5.24 17.42 2.56
CA LYS A 322 -4.65 17.96 3.81
C LYS A 322 -4.69 17.01 5.00
N TYR A 323 -5.55 16.01 4.99
CA TYR A 323 -5.78 15.09 6.12
C TYR A 323 -5.61 13.64 5.69
N PHE A 324 -4.89 12.87 6.49
CA PHE A 324 -4.51 11.50 6.17
C PHE A 324 -4.67 10.59 7.38
N LEU A 325 -5.25 9.41 7.20
CA LEU A 325 -5.08 8.31 8.13
C LEU A 325 -3.78 7.58 7.82
N VAL A 326 -3.09 7.12 8.83
CA VAL A 326 -1.83 6.40 8.64
C VAL A 326 -1.57 5.44 9.77
N THR A 327 -0.93 4.33 9.47
CA THR A 327 -0.30 3.49 10.49
C THR A 327 1.04 4.11 10.86
N ALA A 328 1.26 4.36 12.14
CA ALA A 328 2.49 4.98 12.61
C ALA A 328 3.02 4.35 13.90
N LYS A 329 4.34 4.43 14.05
CA LYS A 329 5.08 4.15 15.28
C LYS A 329 5.91 5.38 15.61
N LEU A 330 5.69 5.97 16.79
CA LEU A 330 6.25 7.29 17.14
C LEU A 330 7.72 7.24 17.53
N ASP A 331 8.12 6.17 18.20
CA ASP A 331 9.49 5.89 18.64
C ASP A 331 9.70 4.38 18.75
N GLU A 332 10.89 3.96 19.16
CA GLU A 332 11.25 2.54 19.26
C GLU A 332 10.40 1.74 20.27
N ASN A 333 9.80 2.41 21.27
CA ASN A 333 9.02 1.81 22.35
C ASN A 333 7.49 2.03 22.20
N SER A 334 7.05 2.67 21.13
CA SER A 334 5.63 2.89 20.82
C SER A 334 5.00 1.64 20.18
N LEU A 335 3.69 1.56 20.22
CA LEU A 335 2.92 0.58 19.44
C LEU A 335 2.80 1.05 17.98
N TRP A 336 2.52 0.12 17.09
CA TRP A 336 2.01 0.44 15.75
C TRP A 336 0.51 0.75 15.85
N GLY A 337 0.17 2.04 15.88
CA GLY A 337 -1.19 2.54 16.02
C GLY A 337 -1.71 3.23 14.76
N ILE A 338 -2.98 3.61 14.79
CA ILE A 338 -3.62 4.41 13.74
C ILE A 338 -3.66 5.86 14.19
N TYR A 339 -3.19 6.73 13.31
CA TYR A 339 -3.12 8.17 13.55
C TYR A 339 -3.80 8.94 12.43
N LEU A 340 -4.36 10.09 12.80
CA LEU A 340 -4.68 11.18 11.89
C LEU A 340 -3.49 12.12 11.83
N ILE A 341 -3.02 12.42 10.63
CA ILE A 341 -1.96 13.40 10.39
C ILE A 341 -2.44 14.42 9.37
N ASP A 342 -1.99 15.67 9.50
CA ASP A 342 -2.35 16.74 8.58
C ASP A 342 -1.12 17.56 8.13
N VAL A 343 -1.34 18.45 7.17
CA VAL A 343 -0.30 19.34 6.63
C VAL A 343 0.08 20.47 7.59
N TYR A 344 -0.55 20.57 8.76
CA TYR A 344 -0.29 21.56 9.81
C TYR A 344 0.49 20.98 10.98
N ASP A 345 1.14 19.80 10.78
CA ASP A 345 1.95 19.09 11.78
C ASP A 345 1.18 18.52 12.98
N ASN A 346 -0.14 18.35 12.83
CA ASN A 346 -0.88 17.62 13.83
C ASN A 346 -0.76 16.12 13.57
N LEU A 347 -0.31 15.39 14.57
CA LEU A 347 -0.30 13.93 14.63
C LEU A 347 -1.14 13.50 15.82
N THR A 348 -2.31 12.91 15.55
CA THR A 348 -3.34 12.62 16.54
C THR A 348 -3.65 11.13 16.58
N LEU A 349 -3.49 10.52 17.74
CA LEU A 349 -3.84 9.12 17.93
C LEU A 349 -5.34 8.90 17.73
N ILE A 350 -5.68 8.00 16.82
CA ILE A 350 -7.05 7.47 16.67
C ILE A 350 -7.21 6.23 17.53
N ALA A 351 -6.39 5.20 17.29
CA ALA A 351 -6.49 3.91 17.96
C ALA A 351 -5.13 3.25 18.16
N GLU A 352 -4.90 2.71 19.35
CA GLU A 352 -3.86 1.73 19.67
C GLU A 352 -4.38 0.82 20.78
N PHE A 353 -3.92 -0.41 20.84
CA PHE A 353 -4.29 -1.37 21.86
C PHE A 353 -3.03 -2.05 22.39
N GLU A 354 -2.92 -2.14 23.71
CA GLU A 354 -1.76 -2.79 24.36
C GLU A 354 -1.64 -4.24 23.90
N GLY A 355 -0.42 -4.66 23.57
CA GLY A 355 -0.14 -5.99 23.07
C GLY A 355 -0.53 -6.21 21.60
N GLU A 356 -0.92 -5.17 20.87
CA GLU A 356 -1.40 -5.28 19.48
C GLU A 356 -0.69 -4.31 18.55
N GLY A 357 -0.80 -4.58 17.23
CA GLY A 357 -0.44 -3.66 16.17
C GLY A 357 -1.58 -3.51 15.17
N LEU A 358 -1.78 -2.31 14.68
CA LEU A 358 -2.82 -1.96 13.71
C LEU A 358 -2.18 -1.53 12.39
N ILE A 359 -2.79 -1.92 11.25
CA ILE A 359 -2.29 -1.57 9.92
C ILE A 359 -3.43 -1.28 8.93
N CYS A 360 -3.13 -0.56 7.85
CA CYS A 360 -4.05 -0.31 6.73
C CYS A 360 -5.37 0.36 7.15
N PRO A 361 -5.35 1.58 7.72
CA PRO A 361 -6.57 2.27 8.09
C PRO A 361 -7.35 2.68 6.84
N ILE A 362 -8.61 2.22 6.73
CA ILE A 362 -9.49 2.56 5.61
C ILE A 362 -10.83 3.06 6.18
N PRO A 363 -11.26 4.30 5.88
CA PRO A 363 -12.56 4.79 6.32
C PRO A 363 -13.70 4.02 5.62
N VAL A 364 -14.73 3.66 6.37
CA VAL A 364 -15.93 3.02 5.82
C VAL A 364 -16.83 4.13 5.23
N LYS A 365 -16.52 4.50 3.99
CA LYS A 365 -17.23 5.55 3.26
C LYS A 365 -17.28 5.24 1.78
N LYS A 366 -18.41 5.45 1.14
CA LYS A 366 -18.53 5.41 -0.33
C LYS A 366 -17.65 6.49 -0.95
N THR A 367 -16.94 6.13 -1.99
CA THR A 367 -16.06 7.06 -2.72
C THR A 367 -16.42 7.09 -4.21
N PRO A 368 -16.19 8.19 -4.91
CA PRO A 368 -16.39 8.25 -6.35
C PRO A 368 -15.59 7.18 -7.07
N ILE A 369 -16.22 6.53 -8.05
CA ILE A 369 -15.52 5.58 -8.93
C ILE A 369 -14.72 6.38 -9.96
N PRO A 370 -13.40 6.16 -10.09
CA PRO A 370 -12.61 6.78 -11.14
C PRO A 370 -13.10 6.41 -12.55
N PRO A 371 -12.78 7.21 -13.58
CA PRO A 371 -13.21 6.90 -14.93
C PRO A 371 -12.61 5.58 -15.44
N VAL A 372 -13.40 4.86 -16.26
CA VAL A 372 -12.92 3.69 -16.97
C VAL A 372 -12.05 4.14 -18.14
N ILE A 373 -10.84 3.63 -18.22
CA ILE A 373 -9.98 3.75 -19.40
C ILE A 373 -10.20 2.49 -20.26
N PRO A 374 -10.66 2.63 -21.50
CA PRO A 374 -10.84 1.48 -22.40
C PRO A 374 -9.51 0.77 -22.70
N ASP A 375 -9.58 -0.55 -22.83
CA ASP A 375 -8.43 -1.34 -23.28
C ASP A 375 -7.99 -0.91 -24.70
N LYS A 376 -6.70 -0.71 -24.89
CA LYS A 376 -6.06 -0.45 -26.19
C LYS A 376 -5.53 -1.72 -26.86
N ILE A 377 -5.54 -2.82 -26.13
CA ILE A 377 -5.07 -4.12 -26.60
C ILE A 377 -6.26 -4.93 -27.11
N THR A 378 -6.13 -5.44 -28.32
CA THR A 378 -7.06 -6.43 -28.88
C THR A 378 -6.52 -7.83 -28.63
N PRO A 379 -7.18 -8.65 -27.80
CA PRO A 379 -6.73 -10.03 -27.54
C PRO A 379 -6.62 -10.80 -28.86
N GLY A 380 -5.53 -11.58 -29.01
CA GLY A 380 -5.30 -12.38 -30.22
C GLY A 380 -4.79 -11.62 -31.44
N SER A 381 -4.59 -10.32 -31.37
CA SER A 381 -3.92 -9.56 -32.43
C SER A 381 -2.49 -10.07 -32.62
N LYS A 382 -2.13 -10.37 -33.89
CA LYS A 382 -0.76 -10.72 -34.25
C LYS A 382 0.10 -9.49 -34.59
N GLU A 383 -0.47 -8.30 -34.48
CA GLU A 383 0.26 -7.06 -34.77
C GLU A 383 1.04 -6.63 -33.50
N ILE A 384 2.36 -6.60 -33.65
CA ILE A 384 3.23 -5.88 -32.72
C ILE A 384 2.99 -4.40 -32.97
N GLY A 385 2.59 -3.65 -31.97
CA GLY A 385 2.32 -2.22 -32.10
C GLY A 385 3.45 -1.50 -32.81
N ARG A 386 3.13 -0.62 -33.74
CA ARG A 386 4.12 0.22 -34.46
C ARG A 386 4.78 1.12 -33.43
N ALA A 387 6.10 1.02 -33.31
CA ALA A 387 6.88 2.05 -32.65
C ALA A 387 6.73 3.33 -33.47
N HIS A 388 6.20 4.40 -32.90
CA HIS A 388 6.31 5.71 -33.51
C HIS A 388 7.76 6.15 -33.40
N VAL A 389 8.43 6.19 -34.53
CA VAL A 389 9.75 6.80 -34.72
C VAL A 389 9.57 8.32 -34.66
#